data_53b0989da32cfce4c0d9190e2ca318b8
#
_entry.id   53b0989da32cfce4c0d9190e2ca318b8
#
_cell.length_a   1.000
_cell.length_b   1.000
_cell.length_c   1.000
_cell.angle_alpha   90.00
_cell.angle_beta   90.00
_cell.angle_gamma   90.00
#
_symmetry.space_group_name_H-M   'P 1'
#
loop_
_entity.id
_entity.type
_entity.pdbx_description
1 polymer ?
#
loop_
_entity_poly.entity_id
_entity_poly.type
_entity_poly.pdbx_seq_one_letter_code
_entity_poly.pdbx_strand_id
1 'polypeptide(L)'
;MPNDNQARSPVGSMRQDGSYPIDLTGLRSHTLVMRPGVGSLSIGPSYLGKKADLHVEPDARIDWTVFDAFATPAGSPWPRYLHYTGSDAGFLDWAQKRPIEEMTWAPILSADTVADASLSILHGLHIELGPSGGCLNLKLPITPCRLNVSGDLSRLSVTGNMPSSLTLAPHTSRRKNDPPFLMPDLGELHQVTSLALQNTPMGQPVSLECLNRFPNLNSLSLWGNFCDMDVLARQARLTNLELRFMPDLKDLPPLDTWPMLDRFIAYNVEEMTGKRLKQQMKARAKIRPWSGHASVSQLRKPEWWSTEFGRPFSSWPKRLAKVANEAYNVAQASLSQARSFADAEAAITAFTVRFNTLKGIETTEREDLGEAIWQLSQSDHLIGQPITEEMAQRWFDAARNY
;
A
#
# COMPACT_ATOMS: atom_id res chain seq x y z
N MET A 1 46.13 23.37 8.22
CA MET A 1 44.72 23.24 7.79
C MET A 1 44.00 22.50 8.90
N PRO A 2 43.11 23.10 9.69
CA PRO A 2 42.40 22.39 10.74
C PRO A 2 41.35 21.47 10.13
N ASN A 3 41.26 20.25 10.67
CA ASN A 3 40.29 19.22 10.34
C ASN A 3 38.90 19.65 10.87
N ASP A 4 38.04 20.19 10.01
CA ASP A 4 36.65 20.57 10.31
C ASP A 4 35.70 19.38 10.17
N ASN A 5 36.07 18.25 10.75
CA ASN A 5 35.18 17.06 10.84
C ASN A 5 34.70 16.88 12.29
N GLN A 6 34.26 17.95 12.93
CA GLN A 6 33.40 17.83 14.10
C GLN A 6 31.99 17.52 13.61
N ALA A 7 31.59 16.23 13.68
CA ALA A 7 30.21 15.83 13.58
C ALA A 7 29.39 16.68 14.55
N ARG A 8 28.56 17.59 14.03
CA ARG A 8 27.69 18.43 14.83
C ARG A 8 26.81 17.50 15.67
N SER A 9 26.83 17.68 16.98
CA SER A 9 25.94 16.93 17.87
C SER A 9 24.48 17.15 17.44
N PRO A 10 23.64 16.12 17.43
CA PRO A 10 22.25 16.26 17.00
C PRO A 10 21.52 17.27 17.86
N VAL A 11 20.83 18.22 17.21
CA VAL A 11 20.09 19.31 17.86
C VAL A 11 18.80 18.78 18.52
N GLY A 12 18.24 17.70 17.95
CA GLY A 12 17.00 17.10 18.43
C GLY A 12 17.04 15.57 18.42
N SER A 13 16.20 14.96 19.22
CA SER A 13 16.09 13.52 19.35
C SER A 13 14.62 13.10 19.54
N MET A 14 14.25 11.96 19.01
CA MET A 14 12.93 11.33 19.24
C MET A 14 12.67 10.93 20.71
N ARG A 15 13.60 11.18 21.63
CA ARG A 15 13.41 10.96 23.08
C ARG A 15 12.56 12.04 23.74
N GLN A 16 12.49 13.22 23.15
CA GLN A 16 11.86 14.40 23.74
C GLN A 16 10.94 15.05 22.71
N ASP A 17 9.80 15.55 23.18
CA ASP A 17 9.04 16.52 22.40
C ASP A 17 9.87 17.78 22.21
N GLY A 18 9.82 18.32 20.98
CA GLY A 18 10.53 19.55 20.68
C GLY A 18 10.05 20.19 19.38
N SER A 19 10.15 21.50 19.32
CA SER A 19 9.87 22.29 18.13
C SER A 19 11.12 23.02 17.73
N TYR A 20 11.57 22.79 16.49
CA TYR A 20 12.83 23.27 15.97
C TYR A 20 12.59 24.08 14.71
N PRO A 21 13.02 25.37 14.67
CA PRO A 21 13.02 26.12 13.41
C PRO A 21 14.07 25.53 12.47
N ILE A 22 13.67 25.27 11.23
CA ILE A 22 14.55 24.72 10.18
C ILE A 22 14.46 25.55 8.91
N ASP A 23 15.57 25.56 8.16
CA ASP A 23 15.75 26.33 6.93
C ASP A 23 15.37 25.50 5.69
N LEU A 24 14.21 24.85 5.72
CA LEU A 24 13.81 23.83 4.74
C LEU A 24 13.74 24.35 3.31
N THR A 25 13.12 25.53 3.10
CA THR A 25 13.00 26.21 1.80
C THR A 25 13.52 27.65 1.85
N GLY A 26 14.14 28.03 2.95
CA GLY A 26 14.69 29.34 3.24
C GLY A 26 14.89 29.53 4.74
N LEU A 27 15.45 30.67 5.14
CA LEU A 27 15.80 30.93 6.52
C LEU A 27 14.58 30.86 7.44
N ARG A 28 14.61 29.92 8.41
CA ARG A 28 13.55 29.63 9.38
C ARG A 28 12.16 29.48 8.74
N SER A 29 12.12 28.91 7.54
CA SER A 29 10.88 28.79 6.77
C SER A 29 9.87 27.86 7.42
N HIS A 30 10.33 26.87 8.21
CA HIS A 30 9.46 25.85 8.79
C HIS A 30 9.80 25.60 10.26
N THR A 31 8.85 24.97 10.96
CA THR A 31 9.06 24.45 12.32
C THR A 31 8.85 22.95 12.31
N LEU A 32 9.91 22.20 12.58
CA LEU A 32 9.84 20.75 12.74
C LEU A 32 9.38 20.41 14.17
N VAL A 33 8.31 19.64 14.30
CA VAL A 33 7.82 19.14 15.58
C VAL A 33 8.24 17.69 15.75
N MET A 34 9.19 17.46 16.65
CA MET A 34 9.66 16.11 16.99
C MET A 34 8.73 15.48 18.04
N ARG A 35 8.38 14.20 17.84
CA ARG A 35 7.56 13.42 18.78
C ARG A 35 8.28 12.13 19.14
N PRO A 36 8.31 11.71 20.43
CA PRO A 36 8.91 10.47 20.85
C PRO A 36 8.35 9.25 20.10
N GLY A 37 9.24 8.39 19.64
CA GLY A 37 8.87 7.14 18.96
C GLY A 37 8.47 7.26 17.49
N VAL A 38 8.37 8.48 16.92
CA VAL A 38 8.02 8.70 15.51
C VAL A 38 9.27 8.71 14.66
N GLY A 39 9.45 7.68 13.82
CA GLY A 39 10.59 7.52 12.88
C GLY A 39 10.35 8.09 11.49
N SER A 40 9.11 8.48 11.20
CA SER A 40 8.69 8.98 9.89
C SER A 40 8.58 10.50 9.86
N LEU A 41 8.70 11.06 8.66
CA LEU A 41 8.44 12.45 8.35
C LEU A 41 7.74 12.55 7.00
N SER A 42 6.66 13.33 6.95
CA SER A 42 5.90 13.56 5.72
C SER A 42 6.03 15.03 5.30
N ILE A 43 6.42 15.26 4.03
CA ILE A 43 6.62 16.59 3.45
C ILE A 43 5.80 16.70 2.17
N GLY A 44 5.08 17.79 1.98
CA GLY A 44 4.35 18.01 0.73
C GLY A 44 3.41 19.19 0.76
N PRO A 45 2.62 19.39 -0.31
CA PRO A 45 1.73 20.54 -0.45
C PRO A 45 0.65 20.66 0.63
N SER A 46 0.20 21.88 0.86
CA SER A 46 -0.81 22.21 1.88
C SER A 46 -2.13 21.47 1.73
N TYR A 47 -2.49 21.03 0.51
CA TYR A 47 -3.71 20.24 0.29
C TYR A 47 -3.66 18.84 0.94
N LEU A 48 -2.50 18.34 1.34
CA LEU A 48 -2.37 17.09 2.10
C LEU A 48 -2.89 17.23 3.54
N GLY A 49 -3.08 18.45 4.03
CA GLY A 49 -3.61 18.74 5.37
C GLY A 49 -2.80 18.01 6.45
N LYS A 50 -3.47 17.29 7.34
CA LYS A 50 -2.83 16.58 8.45
C LYS A 50 -1.96 15.37 8.03
N LYS A 51 -1.95 15.00 6.73
CA LYS A 51 -1.10 13.91 6.21
C LYS A 51 0.34 14.34 5.98
N ALA A 52 0.63 15.64 6.01
CA ALA A 52 1.99 16.17 5.93
C ALA A 52 2.37 16.85 7.25
N ASP A 53 3.57 16.54 7.76
CA ASP A 53 4.15 17.19 8.94
C ASP A 53 4.73 18.56 8.58
N LEU A 54 5.24 18.71 7.36
CA LEU A 54 5.79 19.95 6.82
C LEU A 54 5.15 20.25 5.47
N HIS A 55 4.66 21.50 5.32
CA HIS A 55 4.02 21.94 4.10
C HIS A 55 4.96 22.75 3.25
N VAL A 56 5.15 22.33 1.99
CA VAL A 56 5.98 23.01 0.99
C VAL A 56 5.19 23.14 -0.32
N GLU A 57 5.55 24.13 -1.16
CA GLU A 57 4.99 24.19 -2.50
C GLU A 57 5.47 22.99 -3.35
N PRO A 58 4.67 22.51 -4.31
CA PRO A 58 4.98 21.31 -5.10
C PRO A 58 6.32 21.37 -5.83
N ASP A 59 6.77 22.54 -6.23
CA ASP A 59 7.99 22.82 -6.96
C ASP A 59 9.09 23.45 -6.10
N ALA A 60 8.88 23.53 -4.79
CA ALA A 60 9.87 24.09 -3.87
C ALA A 60 11.17 23.26 -3.87
N ARG A 61 12.29 23.95 -3.93
CA ARG A 61 13.60 23.34 -3.67
C ARG A 61 13.78 23.17 -2.17
N ILE A 62 14.12 21.96 -1.75
CA ILE A 62 14.27 21.58 -0.35
C ILE A 62 15.75 21.48 0.03
N ASP A 63 16.14 22.08 1.13
CA ASP A 63 17.42 21.79 1.77
C ASP A 63 17.27 20.54 2.67
N TRP A 64 17.54 19.38 2.10
CA TRP A 64 17.46 18.10 2.80
C TRP A 64 18.50 17.97 3.93
N THR A 65 19.60 18.76 3.88
CA THR A 65 20.67 18.69 4.88
C THR A 65 20.23 19.20 6.25
N VAL A 66 19.12 19.94 6.34
CA VAL A 66 18.57 20.40 7.63
C VAL A 66 18.24 19.23 8.58
N PHE A 67 17.98 18.04 8.02
CA PHE A 67 17.67 16.84 8.81
C PHE A 67 18.93 16.15 9.37
N ASP A 68 20.13 16.52 8.98
CA ASP A 68 21.39 15.97 9.52
C ASP A 68 21.59 16.32 11.00
N ALA A 69 20.91 17.37 11.48
CA ALA A 69 20.93 17.78 12.87
C ALA A 69 20.12 16.90 13.82
N PHE A 70 19.38 15.89 13.30
CA PHE A 70 18.46 15.10 14.09
C PHE A 70 18.85 13.62 14.11
N ALA A 71 18.60 12.97 15.25
CA ALA A 71 18.92 11.57 15.46
C ALA A 71 17.81 10.80 16.18
N THR A 72 17.77 9.49 15.98
CA THR A 72 16.96 8.56 16.80
C THR A 72 17.52 8.47 18.22
N PRO A 73 16.75 7.92 19.19
CA PRO A 73 17.25 7.67 20.53
C PRO A 73 18.53 6.80 20.58
N ALA A 74 18.72 5.93 19.60
CA ALA A 74 19.89 5.07 19.47
C ALA A 74 21.09 5.76 18.77
N GLY A 75 20.93 7.01 18.36
CA GLY A 75 21.97 7.78 17.66
C GLY A 75 22.01 7.58 16.14
N SER A 76 21.08 6.82 15.57
CA SER A 76 20.98 6.70 14.11
C SER A 76 20.38 7.97 13.50
N PRO A 77 20.67 8.28 12.23
CA PRO A 77 20.05 9.41 11.54
C PRO A 77 18.51 9.40 11.58
N TRP A 78 17.89 10.55 11.75
CA TRP A 78 16.45 10.76 11.71
C TRP A 78 16.11 11.84 10.66
N PRO A 79 15.02 11.71 9.86
CA PRO A 79 14.06 10.62 9.79
C PRO A 79 14.59 9.36 9.10
N ARG A 80 14.02 8.19 9.41
CA ARG A 80 14.35 6.90 8.78
C ARG A 80 13.42 6.59 7.61
N TYR A 81 12.16 7.02 7.75
CA TYR A 81 11.07 6.83 6.81
C TYR A 81 10.61 8.20 6.32
N LEU A 82 10.74 8.45 5.05
CA LEU A 82 10.36 9.72 4.43
C LEU A 82 9.21 9.52 3.46
N HIS A 83 8.21 10.39 3.55
CA HIS A 83 7.14 10.52 2.57
C HIS A 83 7.22 11.91 1.99
N TYR A 84 7.44 12.02 0.70
CA TYR A 84 7.57 13.31 0.03
C TYR A 84 6.66 13.38 -1.20
N THR A 85 5.87 14.44 -1.26
CA THR A 85 5.05 14.80 -2.42
C THR A 85 5.56 16.10 -3.00
N GLY A 86 6.14 16.07 -4.20
CA GLY A 86 6.70 17.25 -4.87
C GLY A 86 7.69 16.89 -5.95
N SER A 87 8.24 17.93 -6.63
CA SER A 87 9.10 17.76 -7.80
C SER A 87 10.60 17.69 -7.48
N ASP A 88 11.03 18.06 -6.26
CA ASP A 88 12.45 18.09 -5.91
C ASP A 88 13.04 16.69 -5.72
N ALA A 89 14.03 16.35 -6.54
CA ALA A 89 14.78 15.10 -6.43
C ALA A 89 16.07 15.23 -5.60
N GLY A 90 16.32 16.36 -4.95
CA GLY A 90 17.53 16.64 -4.18
C GLY A 90 17.79 15.69 -3.02
N PHE A 91 16.76 14.97 -2.54
CA PHE A 91 16.93 13.91 -1.55
C PHE A 91 17.82 12.76 -2.06
N LEU A 92 17.94 12.56 -3.37
CA LEU A 92 18.82 11.55 -3.96
C LEU A 92 20.29 11.90 -3.75
N ASP A 93 20.65 13.17 -3.90
CA ASP A 93 22.00 13.65 -3.61
C ASP A 93 22.31 13.61 -2.12
N TRP A 94 21.35 13.99 -1.29
CA TRP A 94 21.48 13.90 0.16
C TRP A 94 21.64 12.45 0.63
N ALA A 95 20.93 11.51 0.03
CA ALA A 95 21.02 10.09 0.32
C ALA A 95 22.38 9.45 -0.05
N GLN A 96 23.23 10.10 -0.81
CA GLN A 96 24.61 9.62 -1.06
C GLN A 96 25.47 9.62 0.21
N LYS A 97 25.20 10.55 1.13
CA LYS A 97 25.96 10.72 2.37
C LYS A 97 25.24 10.19 3.60
N ARG A 98 23.94 9.96 3.48
CA ARG A 98 23.06 9.59 4.57
C ARG A 98 22.08 8.52 4.13
N PRO A 99 22.21 7.27 4.62
CA PRO A 99 21.29 6.20 4.29
C PRO A 99 19.83 6.54 4.67
N ILE A 100 18.89 6.20 3.79
CA ILE A 100 17.45 6.27 4.02
C ILE A 100 16.89 4.85 3.98
N GLU A 101 16.14 4.46 5.03
CA GLU A 101 15.59 3.11 5.09
C GLU A 101 14.43 2.92 4.11
N GLU A 102 13.48 3.86 4.12
CA GLU A 102 12.35 3.87 3.18
C GLU A 102 12.09 5.30 2.72
N MET A 103 12.06 5.49 1.43
CA MET A 103 11.64 6.72 0.78
C MET A 103 10.40 6.47 -0.04
N THR A 104 9.29 7.09 0.32
CA THR A 104 8.10 7.20 -0.53
C THR A 104 8.11 8.54 -1.21
N TRP A 105 8.15 8.54 -2.53
CA TRP A 105 8.13 9.74 -3.34
C TRP A 105 6.90 9.73 -4.27
N ALA A 106 6.05 10.72 -4.10
CA ALA A 106 4.93 11.03 -5.00
C ALA A 106 5.33 12.24 -5.88
N PRO A 107 6.00 12.01 -7.02
CA PRO A 107 6.54 13.10 -7.83
C PRO A 107 5.42 13.89 -8.52
N ILE A 108 5.47 15.21 -8.40
CA ILE A 108 4.61 16.15 -9.16
C ILE A 108 5.44 16.66 -10.33
N LEU A 109 5.30 15.99 -11.48
CA LEU A 109 6.12 16.26 -12.67
C LEU A 109 5.31 17.04 -13.70
N SER A 110 5.71 18.28 -13.98
CA SER A 110 5.13 19.09 -15.07
C SER A 110 5.70 18.71 -16.45
N ALA A 111 6.88 18.09 -16.49
CA ALA A 111 7.58 17.63 -17.71
C ALA A 111 8.38 16.36 -17.40
N ASP A 112 8.89 15.71 -18.44
CA ASP A 112 9.77 14.55 -18.29
C ASP A 112 11.00 14.93 -17.46
N THR A 113 11.24 14.11 -16.43
CA THR A 113 12.27 14.40 -15.41
C THR A 113 13.23 13.22 -15.31
N VAL A 114 14.51 13.54 -15.20
CA VAL A 114 15.56 12.55 -14.93
C VAL A 114 15.94 12.62 -13.45
N ALA A 115 15.95 11.48 -12.79
CA ALA A 115 16.35 11.33 -11.40
C ALA A 115 17.47 10.28 -11.29
N ASP A 116 18.67 10.70 -10.91
CA ASP A 116 19.83 9.81 -10.77
C ASP A 116 20.01 9.40 -9.31
N ALA A 117 19.60 8.19 -8.95
CA ALA A 117 19.80 7.60 -7.63
C ALA A 117 21.05 6.71 -7.57
N SER A 118 21.87 6.63 -8.62
CA SER A 118 22.94 5.63 -8.72
C SER A 118 23.92 5.64 -7.54
N LEU A 119 24.18 6.79 -6.94
CA LEU A 119 25.05 6.92 -5.77
C LEU A 119 24.30 6.99 -4.44
N SER A 120 22.97 7.01 -4.47
CA SER A 120 22.13 7.11 -3.26
C SER A 120 22.14 5.79 -2.47
N ILE A 121 22.12 5.89 -1.15
CA ILE A 121 22.00 4.75 -0.23
C ILE A 121 20.55 4.66 0.22
N LEU A 122 19.73 3.97 -0.57
CA LEU A 122 18.30 3.74 -0.34
C LEU A 122 18.06 2.25 -0.16
N HIS A 123 17.49 1.83 0.96
CA HIS A 123 17.13 0.42 1.15
C HIS A 123 15.76 0.10 0.52
N GLY A 124 14.83 1.04 0.57
CA GLY A 124 13.54 0.96 -0.11
C GLY A 124 13.18 2.29 -0.77
N LEU A 125 12.69 2.21 -1.99
CA LEU A 125 12.15 3.33 -2.75
C LEU A 125 10.75 2.98 -3.24
N HIS A 126 9.76 3.74 -2.79
CA HIS A 126 8.40 3.67 -3.28
C HIS A 126 8.10 4.92 -4.09
N ILE A 127 7.65 4.74 -5.33
CA ILE A 127 7.27 5.81 -6.25
C ILE A 127 5.76 5.71 -6.51
N GLU A 128 5.06 6.83 -6.25
CA GLU A 128 3.62 6.95 -6.47
C GLU A 128 3.35 7.86 -7.66
N LEU A 129 3.11 7.28 -8.84
CA LEU A 129 2.89 8.03 -10.06
C LEU A 129 1.42 8.46 -10.19
N GLY A 130 1.18 9.74 -10.22
CA GLY A 130 -0.15 10.29 -10.48
C GLY A 130 -0.65 9.95 -11.89
N PRO A 131 -1.95 10.21 -12.17
CA PRO A 131 -2.57 9.86 -13.47
C PRO A 131 -2.16 10.79 -14.61
N SER A 132 -1.44 11.86 -14.35
CA SER A 132 -1.06 12.88 -15.34
C SER A 132 0.28 13.52 -15.02
N GLY A 133 0.88 14.16 -16.02
CA GLY A 133 2.18 14.85 -15.94
C GLY A 133 3.27 14.19 -16.77
N GLY A 134 4.53 14.62 -16.58
CA GLY A 134 5.71 14.09 -17.28
C GLY A 134 6.11 12.68 -16.85
N CYS A 135 6.99 12.05 -17.64
CA CYS A 135 7.58 10.76 -17.30
C CYS A 135 8.76 10.93 -16.32
N LEU A 136 8.92 9.93 -15.46
CA LEU A 136 10.08 9.80 -14.58
C LEU A 136 11.09 8.83 -15.20
N ASN A 137 12.26 9.33 -15.55
CA ASN A 137 13.40 8.53 -15.97
C ASN A 137 14.33 8.35 -14.76
N LEU A 138 14.23 7.19 -14.11
CA LEU A 138 14.95 6.89 -12.88
C LEU A 138 16.15 5.99 -13.14
N LYS A 139 17.31 6.40 -12.68
CA LYS A 139 18.49 5.56 -12.61
C LYS A 139 18.65 4.99 -11.20
N LEU A 140 18.55 3.68 -11.06
CA LEU A 140 18.54 2.99 -9.76
C LEU A 140 19.90 2.99 -9.06
N PRO A 141 19.89 2.86 -7.71
CA PRO A 141 21.11 2.74 -6.91
C PRO A 141 21.99 1.55 -7.32
N ILE A 142 23.30 1.72 -7.20
CA ILE A 142 24.26 0.60 -7.33
C ILE A 142 24.10 -0.37 -6.16
N THR A 143 23.73 0.12 -4.97
CA THR A 143 23.43 -0.72 -3.80
C THR A 143 22.08 -1.42 -3.96
N PRO A 144 21.92 -2.66 -3.44
CA PRO A 144 20.64 -3.35 -3.49
C PRO A 144 19.51 -2.52 -2.85
N CYS A 145 18.46 -2.28 -3.60
CA CYS A 145 17.29 -1.51 -3.20
C CYS A 145 16.01 -2.30 -3.50
N ARG A 146 14.98 -2.17 -2.66
CA ARG A 146 13.63 -2.60 -2.98
C ARG A 146 12.93 -1.47 -3.74
N LEU A 147 12.32 -1.79 -4.87
CA LEU A 147 11.57 -0.81 -5.66
C LEU A 147 10.07 -1.16 -5.62
N ASN A 148 9.27 -0.23 -5.14
CA ASN A 148 7.81 -0.30 -5.21
C ASN A 148 7.32 0.83 -6.13
N VAL A 149 6.46 0.51 -7.08
CA VAL A 149 5.88 1.52 -7.98
C VAL A 149 4.38 1.36 -8.02
N SER A 150 3.66 2.44 -7.77
CA SER A 150 2.21 2.49 -7.86
C SER A 150 1.72 3.60 -8.77
N GLY A 151 0.48 3.48 -9.26
CA GLY A 151 -0.14 4.49 -10.11
C GLY A 151 -0.01 4.23 -11.59
N ASP A 152 0.23 5.26 -12.38
CA ASP A 152 0.39 5.15 -13.84
C ASP A 152 1.80 4.69 -14.23
N LEU A 153 1.98 3.37 -14.31
CA LEU A 153 3.27 2.75 -14.61
C LEU A 153 3.83 3.09 -15.99
N SER A 154 3.00 3.57 -16.92
CA SER A 154 3.46 3.99 -18.26
C SER A 154 4.35 5.23 -18.22
N ARG A 155 4.35 5.95 -17.10
CA ARG A 155 5.14 7.16 -16.86
C ARG A 155 6.49 6.89 -16.20
N LEU A 156 6.90 5.63 -16.10
CA LEU A 156 8.19 5.25 -15.52
C LEU A 156 9.11 4.63 -16.57
N SER A 157 10.32 5.12 -16.63
CA SER A 157 11.45 4.47 -17.30
C SER A 157 12.57 4.27 -16.28
N VAL A 158 13.13 3.08 -16.20
CA VAL A 158 14.14 2.72 -15.20
C VAL A 158 15.38 2.17 -15.89
N THR A 159 16.55 2.60 -15.41
CA THR A 159 17.85 2.10 -15.83
C THR A 159 18.73 1.84 -14.60
N GLY A 160 19.89 1.21 -14.77
CA GLY A 160 20.85 0.99 -13.71
C GLY A 160 20.76 -0.41 -13.10
N ASN A 161 21.09 -0.56 -11.82
CA ASN A 161 21.10 -1.86 -11.16
C ASN A 161 19.67 -2.37 -10.94
N MET A 162 19.46 -3.68 -11.17
CA MET A 162 18.15 -4.26 -10.90
C MET A 162 17.85 -4.25 -9.40
N PRO A 163 16.61 -3.90 -9.02
CA PRO A 163 16.22 -3.92 -7.61
C PRO A 163 16.22 -5.35 -7.07
N SER A 164 16.49 -5.51 -5.78
CA SER A 164 16.46 -6.81 -5.10
C SER A 164 15.05 -7.43 -5.09
N SER A 165 14.03 -6.58 -5.11
CA SER A 165 12.63 -6.95 -5.34
C SER A 165 11.88 -5.80 -5.99
N LEU A 166 10.92 -6.13 -6.84
CA LEU A 166 10.04 -5.18 -7.52
C LEU A 166 8.60 -5.43 -7.10
N THR A 167 7.92 -4.39 -6.63
CA THR A 167 6.46 -4.40 -6.42
C THR A 167 5.81 -3.42 -7.38
N LEU A 168 4.79 -3.88 -8.09
CA LEU A 168 4.01 -3.06 -9.03
C LEU A 168 2.55 -3.05 -8.61
N ALA A 169 1.99 -1.85 -8.46
CA ALA A 169 0.59 -1.61 -8.14
C ALA A 169 -0.01 -0.63 -9.16
N PRO A 170 -0.42 -1.09 -10.35
CA PRO A 170 -0.95 -0.20 -11.39
C PRO A 170 -2.25 0.44 -10.95
N HIS A 171 -2.49 1.66 -11.43
CA HIS A 171 -3.80 2.28 -11.29
C HIS A 171 -4.80 1.58 -12.21
N THR A 172 -5.74 0.85 -11.62
CA THR A 172 -6.79 0.11 -12.33
C THR A 172 -8.16 0.67 -12.01
N SER A 173 -9.14 0.40 -12.88
CA SER A 173 -10.54 0.75 -12.63
C SER A 173 -11.11 -0.04 -11.43
N ARG A 174 -12.03 0.58 -10.71
CA ARG A 174 -12.82 -0.12 -9.66
C ARG A 174 -13.86 -1.09 -10.23
N ARG A 175 -14.09 -1.09 -11.54
CA ARG A 175 -15.10 -1.91 -12.20
C ARG A 175 -14.53 -3.27 -12.58
N LYS A 176 -15.01 -4.33 -11.92
CA LYS A 176 -14.57 -5.71 -12.16
C LYS A 176 -14.76 -6.18 -13.62
N ASN A 177 -15.75 -5.63 -14.31
CA ASN A 177 -16.11 -6.06 -15.66
C ASN A 177 -15.44 -5.23 -16.78
N ASP A 178 -14.58 -4.28 -16.42
CA ASP A 178 -13.77 -3.58 -17.42
C ASP A 178 -12.80 -4.57 -18.10
N PRO A 179 -12.41 -4.34 -19.36
CA PRO A 179 -11.38 -5.14 -20.04
C PRO A 179 -10.12 -5.26 -19.17
N PRO A 180 -9.40 -6.39 -19.20
CA PRO A 180 -8.20 -6.57 -18.41
C PRO A 180 -7.19 -5.44 -18.61
N PHE A 181 -6.60 -4.97 -17.53
CA PHE A 181 -5.49 -4.02 -17.59
C PHE A 181 -4.25 -4.72 -18.14
N LEU A 182 -3.68 -4.14 -19.18
CA LEU A 182 -2.45 -4.62 -19.79
C LEU A 182 -1.26 -3.82 -19.23
N MET A 183 -0.33 -4.53 -18.60
CA MET A 183 0.88 -3.91 -18.05
C MET A 183 1.71 -3.26 -19.15
N PRO A 184 2.14 -1.99 -19.01
CA PRO A 184 3.02 -1.35 -20.00
C PRO A 184 4.37 -2.07 -20.09
N ASP A 185 5.16 -1.69 -21.09
CA ASP A 185 6.56 -2.12 -21.16
C ASP A 185 7.36 -1.41 -20.06
N LEU A 186 8.06 -2.19 -19.24
CA LEU A 186 8.86 -1.70 -18.12
C LEU A 186 10.37 -1.77 -18.39
N GLY A 187 10.76 -2.02 -19.64
CA GLY A 187 12.15 -2.02 -20.09
C GLY A 187 13.04 -2.98 -19.30
N GLU A 188 14.14 -2.44 -18.77
CA GLU A 188 15.14 -3.24 -18.03
C GLU A 188 14.57 -3.93 -16.77
N LEU A 189 13.48 -3.40 -16.17
CA LEU A 189 12.85 -4.04 -15.01
C LEU A 189 12.35 -5.46 -15.27
N HIS A 190 12.22 -5.88 -16.54
CA HIS A 190 11.88 -7.26 -16.89
C HIS A 190 12.96 -8.29 -16.47
N GLN A 191 14.17 -7.84 -16.10
CA GLN A 191 15.25 -8.71 -15.67
C GLN A 191 15.22 -9.09 -14.19
N VAL A 192 14.27 -8.56 -13.41
CA VAL A 192 14.15 -8.86 -11.99
C VAL A 192 13.88 -10.35 -11.74
N THR A 193 14.34 -10.83 -10.60
CA THR A 193 14.11 -12.21 -10.16
C THR A 193 12.98 -12.35 -9.15
N SER A 194 12.60 -11.24 -8.50
CA SER A 194 11.51 -11.19 -7.51
C SER A 194 10.51 -10.10 -7.89
N LEU A 195 9.26 -10.51 -8.13
CA LEU A 195 8.17 -9.63 -8.53
C LEU A 195 6.96 -9.82 -7.63
N ALA A 196 6.37 -8.71 -7.18
CA ALA A 196 5.05 -8.66 -6.58
C ALA A 196 4.13 -7.80 -7.44
N LEU A 197 2.97 -8.33 -7.80
CA LEU A 197 1.89 -7.57 -8.44
C LEU A 197 0.75 -7.37 -7.46
N GLN A 198 0.32 -6.13 -7.30
CA GLN A 198 -0.77 -5.76 -6.40
C GLN A 198 -1.90 -5.09 -7.19
N ASN A 199 -3.11 -5.54 -6.94
CA ASN A 199 -4.31 -5.00 -7.57
C ASN A 199 -5.50 -5.08 -6.60
N THR A 200 -6.54 -4.30 -6.84
CA THR A 200 -7.78 -4.37 -6.05
C THR A 200 -8.50 -5.70 -6.30
N PRO A 201 -8.78 -6.53 -5.27
CA PRO A 201 -9.41 -7.85 -5.46
C PRO A 201 -10.75 -7.82 -6.17
N MET A 202 -11.53 -6.75 -6.01
CA MET A 202 -12.84 -6.60 -6.62
C MET A 202 -12.87 -5.57 -7.77
N GLY A 203 -11.71 -5.10 -8.19
CA GLY A 203 -11.56 -4.17 -9.33
C GLY A 203 -11.31 -4.85 -10.67
N GLN A 204 -10.95 -4.06 -11.66
CA GLN A 204 -10.54 -4.49 -13.00
C GLN A 204 -9.42 -5.55 -12.88
N PRO A 205 -9.51 -6.70 -13.57
CA PRO A 205 -8.43 -7.68 -13.53
C PRO A 205 -7.17 -7.17 -14.25
N VAL A 206 -6.01 -7.55 -13.75
CA VAL A 206 -4.72 -7.34 -14.43
C VAL A 206 -4.36 -8.61 -15.20
N SER A 207 -4.02 -8.48 -16.48
CA SER A 207 -3.58 -9.62 -17.30
C SER A 207 -2.17 -10.04 -16.92
N LEU A 208 -1.99 -11.33 -16.65
CA LEU A 208 -0.68 -11.94 -16.37
C LEU A 208 0.15 -12.22 -17.62
N GLU A 209 -0.36 -11.93 -18.84
CA GLU A 209 0.45 -12.01 -20.06
C GLU A 209 1.75 -11.19 -19.98
N CYS A 210 1.78 -10.15 -19.17
CA CYS A 210 3.00 -9.38 -18.90
C CYS A 210 4.15 -10.24 -18.38
N LEU A 211 3.87 -11.36 -17.68
CA LEU A 211 4.90 -12.25 -17.13
C LEU A 211 5.75 -12.95 -18.19
N ASN A 212 5.27 -13.02 -19.43
CA ASN A 212 6.08 -13.54 -20.53
C ASN A 212 7.34 -12.71 -20.81
N ARG A 213 7.35 -11.45 -20.34
CA ARG A 213 8.50 -10.54 -20.48
C ARG A 213 9.50 -10.64 -19.33
N PHE A 214 9.22 -11.46 -18.29
CA PHE A 214 10.06 -11.63 -17.11
C PHE A 214 10.75 -13.02 -17.10
N PRO A 215 11.84 -13.23 -17.84
CA PRO A 215 12.43 -14.57 -18.04
C PRO A 215 13.15 -15.11 -16.81
N ASN A 216 13.49 -14.26 -15.85
CA ASN A 216 14.35 -14.59 -14.72
C ASN A 216 13.61 -14.80 -13.40
N LEU A 217 12.27 -14.78 -13.40
CA LEU A 217 11.49 -14.87 -12.17
C LEU A 217 11.72 -16.20 -11.45
N ASN A 218 12.08 -16.09 -10.17
CA ASN A 218 12.11 -17.20 -9.22
C ASN A 218 11.17 -16.96 -8.03
N SER A 219 10.75 -15.73 -7.77
CA SER A 219 9.81 -15.35 -6.72
C SER A 219 8.69 -14.49 -7.29
N LEU A 220 7.45 -14.94 -7.11
CA LEU A 220 6.26 -14.22 -7.56
C LEU A 220 5.22 -14.13 -6.42
N SER A 221 4.75 -12.92 -6.16
CA SER A 221 3.63 -12.65 -5.26
C SER A 221 2.51 -11.95 -6.03
N LEU A 222 1.30 -12.50 -5.96
CA LEU A 222 0.10 -11.93 -6.57
C LEU A 222 -0.90 -11.58 -5.47
N TRP A 223 -1.34 -10.33 -5.43
CA TRP A 223 -2.34 -9.84 -4.50
C TRP A 223 -3.46 -9.13 -5.26
N GLY A 224 -4.68 -9.70 -5.26
CA GLY A 224 -5.84 -9.07 -5.89
C GLY A 224 -6.43 -9.85 -7.06
N ASN A 225 -7.01 -9.12 -8.03
CA ASN A 225 -7.73 -9.68 -9.18
C ASN A 225 -6.84 -9.76 -10.41
N PHE A 226 -6.66 -10.97 -10.95
CA PHE A 226 -5.85 -11.24 -12.13
C PHE A 226 -6.59 -12.17 -13.09
N CYS A 227 -6.24 -12.12 -14.36
CA CYS A 227 -6.65 -13.06 -15.40
C CYS A 227 -5.44 -13.66 -16.11
N ASP A 228 -5.68 -14.59 -17.07
CA ASP A 228 -4.64 -15.29 -17.83
C ASP A 228 -3.67 -16.08 -16.93
N MET A 229 -4.24 -16.78 -15.92
CA MET A 229 -3.48 -17.52 -14.91
C MET A 229 -2.68 -18.69 -15.48
N ASP A 230 -3.06 -19.22 -16.63
CA ASP A 230 -2.37 -20.29 -17.33
C ASP A 230 -0.95 -19.90 -17.79
N VAL A 231 -0.70 -18.60 -17.99
CA VAL A 231 0.64 -18.05 -18.30
C VAL A 231 1.66 -18.42 -17.24
N LEU A 232 1.24 -18.61 -15.98
CA LEU A 232 2.12 -19.04 -14.90
C LEU A 232 2.80 -20.37 -15.17
N ALA A 233 2.25 -21.23 -16.03
CA ALA A 233 2.89 -22.50 -16.44
C ALA A 233 4.23 -22.28 -17.13
N ARG A 234 4.45 -21.13 -17.75
CA ARG A 234 5.70 -20.79 -18.45
C ARG A 234 6.81 -20.35 -17.49
N GLN A 235 6.47 -20.03 -16.23
CA GLN A 235 7.41 -19.58 -15.20
C GLN A 235 8.07 -20.79 -14.48
N ALA A 236 8.74 -21.65 -15.20
CA ALA A 236 9.28 -22.93 -14.70
C ALA A 236 10.35 -22.79 -13.59
N ARG A 237 10.94 -21.60 -13.45
CA ARG A 237 11.98 -21.29 -12.46
C ARG A 237 11.45 -20.89 -11.08
N LEU A 238 10.14 -20.82 -10.90
CA LEU A 238 9.57 -20.39 -9.63
C LEU A 238 9.95 -21.31 -8.48
N THR A 239 10.59 -20.71 -7.47
CA THR A 239 10.88 -21.31 -6.16
C THR A 239 9.91 -20.82 -5.10
N ASN A 240 9.38 -19.60 -5.26
CA ASN A 240 8.44 -18.97 -4.34
C ASN A 240 7.20 -18.50 -5.12
N LEU A 241 6.01 -18.89 -4.64
CA LEU A 241 4.73 -18.41 -5.17
C LEU A 241 3.81 -18.05 -4.01
N GLU A 242 3.35 -16.80 -4.00
CA GLU A 242 2.35 -16.31 -3.06
C GLU A 242 1.11 -15.81 -3.79
N LEU A 243 -0.05 -16.30 -3.37
CA LEU A 243 -1.37 -15.93 -3.89
C LEU A 243 -2.20 -15.39 -2.72
N ARG A 244 -2.53 -14.10 -2.74
CA ARG A 244 -3.21 -13.44 -1.63
C ARG A 244 -4.41 -12.64 -2.11
N PHE A 245 -5.51 -12.74 -1.38
CA PHE A 245 -6.74 -11.98 -1.66
C PHE A 245 -7.21 -12.12 -3.11
N MET A 246 -7.20 -13.36 -3.62
CA MET A 246 -7.56 -13.66 -5.01
C MET A 246 -8.97 -14.24 -5.10
N PRO A 247 -9.94 -13.47 -5.62
CA PRO A 247 -11.33 -13.88 -5.75
C PRO A 247 -11.58 -14.87 -6.89
N ASP A 248 -10.64 -14.94 -7.84
CA ASP A 248 -10.69 -15.83 -8.99
C ASP A 248 -9.29 -16.44 -9.20
N LEU A 249 -9.24 -17.76 -9.25
CA LEU A 249 -8.06 -18.56 -9.56
C LEU A 249 -8.34 -19.53 -10.71
N LYS A 250 -9.30 -19.17 -11.57
CA LYS A 250 -9.61 -19.93 -12.77
C LYS A 250 -8.33 -20.10 -13.61
N ASP A 251 -8.17 -21.26 -14.19
CA ASP A 251 -7.05 -21.62 -15.06
C ASP A 251 -5.65 -21.59 -14.39
N LEU A 252 -5.58 -21.46 -13.04
CA LEU A 252 -4.34 -21.61 -12.31
C LEU A 252 -3.75 -23.02 -12.54
N PRO A 253 -2.49 -23.14 -13.01
CA PRO A 253 -1.85 -24.44 -13.20
C PRO A 253 -1.75 -25.25 -11.90
N PRO A 254 -1.67 -26.59 -11.99
CA PRO A 254 -1.45 -27.43 -10.81
C PRO A 254 -0.03 -27.22 -10.26
N LEU A 255 0.15 -27.47 -8.93
CA LEU A 255 1.43 -27.19 -8.24
C LEU A 255 2.62 -28.03 -8.74
N ASP A 256 2.41 -29.14 -9.41
CA ASP A 256 3.45 -29.96 -10.03
C ASP A 256 4.04 -29.32 -11.30
N THR A 257 3.40 -28.32 -11.86
CA THR A 257 3.93 -27.48 -12.95
C THR A 257 5.28 -26.83 -12.58
N TRP A 258 5.50 -26.57 -11.29
CA TRP A 258 6.72 -25.91 -10.81
C TRP A 258 7.58 -26.87 -9.98
N PRO A 259 8.48 -27.61 -10.63
CA PRO A 259 9.29 -28.63 -9.94
C PRO A 259 10.24 -28.03 -8.90
N MET A 260 10.64 -26.75 -9.05
CA MET A 260 11.55 -26.06 -8.14
C MET A 260 10.84 -25.33 -6.99
N LEU A 261 9.51 -25.34 -6.95
CA LEU A 261 8.73 -24.59 -5.96
C LEU A 261 8.99 -25.11 -4.54
N ASP A 262 9.55 -24.28 -3.66
CA ASP A 262 9.90 -24.60 -2.27
C ASP A 262 9.06 -23.86 -1.24
N ARG A 263 8.57 -22.66 -1.60
CA ARG A 263 7.69 -21.86 -0.77
C ARG A 263 6.38 -21.61 -1.50
N PHE A 264 5.26 -21.92 -0.84
CA PHE A 264 3.95 -21.70 -1.41
C PHE A 264 2.97 -21.16 -0.35
N ILE A 265 2.36 -20.02 -0.63
CA ILE A 265 1.33 -19.42 0.24
C ILE A 265 0.08 -19.15 -0.61
N ALA A 266 -1.07 -19.64 -0.18
CA ALA A 266 -2.37 -19.21 -0.67
C ALA A 266 -3.22 -18.77 0.54
N TYR A 267 -3.52 -17.48 0.60
CA TYR A 267 -4.21 -16.84 1.73
C TYR A 267 -5.36 -15.94 1.24
N ASN A 268 -6.55 -16.11 1.82
CA ASN A 268 -7.75 -15.42 1.35
C ASN A 268 -7.95 -15.63 -0.16
N VAL A 269 -8.10 -16.87 -0.58
CA VAL A 269 -8.30 -17.25 -1.98
C VAL A 269 -9.67 -17.90 -2.18
N GLU A 270 -10.10 -17.94 -3.43
CA GLU A 270 -11.34 -18.61 -3.84
C GLU A 270 -11.37 -20.06 -3.33
N GLU A 271 -12.55 -20.48 -2.84
CA GLU A 271 -12.70 -21.72 -2.05
C GLU A 271 -12.43 -22.99 -2.86
N MET A 272 -12.95 -23.09 -4.08
CA MET A 272 -12.88 -24.34 -4.86
C MET A 272 -11.44 -24.65 -5.27
N THR A 273 -10.76 -23.65 -5.86
CA THR A 273 -9.36 -23.80 -6.23
C THR A 273 -8.48 -23.92 -4.99
N GLY A 274 -8.77 -23.17 -3.92
CA GLY A 274 -8.04 -23.29 -2.66
C GLY A 274 -8.09 -24.70 -2.05
N LYS A 275 -9.23 -25.40 -2.14
CA LYS A 275 -9.36 -26.81 -1.73
C LYS A 275 -8.47 -27.72 -2.59
N ARG A 276 -8.47 -27.52 -3.93
CA ARG A 276 -7.60 -28.23 -4.87
C ARG A 276 -6.12 -28.02 -4.52
N LEU A 277 -5.71 -26.76 -4.33
CA LEU A 277 -4.33 -26.42 -3.95
C LEU A 277 -3.90 -27.08 -2.63
N LYS A 278 -4.80 -27.10 -1.64
CA LYS A 278 -4.54 -27.77 -0.35
C LYS A 278 -4.30 -29.28 -0.49
N GLN A 279 -5.04 -29.93 -1.37
CA GLN A 279 -4.85 -31.35 -1.69
C GLN A 279 -3.52 -31.57 -2.44
N GLN A 280 -3.23 -30.78 -3.46
CA GLN A 280 -1.97 -30.86 -4.24
C GLN A 280 -0.75 -30.60 -3.35
N MET A 281 -0.80 -29.58 -2.48
CA MET A 281 0.25 -29.27 -1.51
C MET A 281 0.56 -30.47 -0.60
N LYS A 282 -0.50 -31.15 -0.09
CA LYS A 282 -0.35 -32.34 0.75
C LYS A 282 0.19 -33.56 -0.05
N ALA A 283 -0.27 -33.75 -1.29
CA ALA A 283 0.21 -34.83 -2.16
C ALA A 283 1.68 -34.63 -2.48
N ARG A 284 2.08 -33.41 -2.85
CA ARG A 284 3.47 -33.08 -3.13
C ARG A 284 4.37 -33.32 -1.91
N ALA A 285 3.94 -32.93 -0.69
CA ALA A 285 4.73 -33.14 0.53
C ALA A 285 5.10 -34.59 0.82
N LYS A 286 4.31 -35.57 0.29
CA LYS A 286 4.61 -37.00 0.42
C LYS A 286 5.76 -37.47 -0.50
N ILE A 287 5.92 -36.79 -1.63
CA ILE A 287 6.94 -37.15 -2.66
C ILE A 287 8.19 -36.30 -2.42
N ARG A 288 8.00 -35.01 -2.19
CA ARG A 288 9.06 -34.04 -1.94
C ARG A 288 8.62 -33.10 -0.80
N PRO A 289 9.20 -33.20 0.39
CA PRO A 289 8.93 -32.28 1.48
C PRO A 289 9.21 -30.83 1.09
N TRP A 290 8.43 -29.91 1.61
CA TRP A 290 8.66 -28.49 1.45
C TRP A 290 9.87 -28.07 2.30
N SER A 291 10.85 -27.41 1.70
CA SER A 291 11.99 -26.85 2.43
C SER A 291 11.69 -25.47 3.01
N GLY A 292 10.79 -24.73 2.37
CA GLY A 292 10.27 -23.47 2.84
C GLY A 292 8.84 -23.58 3.41
N HIS A 293 8.25 -22.44 3.76
CA HIS A 293 6.89 -22.40 4.28
C HIS A 293 5.87 -22.70 3.19
N ALA A 294 4.97 -23.65 3.45
CA ALA A 294 3.87 -23.98 2.55
C ALA A 294 2.53 -23.98 3.30
N SER A 295 1.59 -23.13 2.88
CA SER A 295 0.28 -23.03 3.51
C SER A 295 -0.83 -22.64 2.54
N VAL A 296 -2.00 -23.21 2.75
CA VAL A 296 -3.25 -22.80 2.11
C VAL A 296 -4.29 -22.57 3.21
N SER A 297 -4.71 -21.32 3.39
CA SER A 297 -5.56 -20.93 4.51
C SER A 297 -6.56 -19.84 4.10
N GLN A 298 -7.60 -19.64 4.94
CA GLN A 298 -8.64 -18.64 4.71
C GLN A 298 -9.28 -18.76 3.32
N LEU A 299 -9.91 -19.92 3.04
CA LEU A 299 -10.65 -20.13 1.80
C LEU A 299 -11.96 -19.33 1.84
N ARG A 300 -12.23 -18.58 0.78
CA ARG A 300 -13.35 -17.64 0.72
C ARG A 300 -14.37 -18.05 -0.35
N LYS A 301 -15.63 -18.07 0.04
CA LYS A 301 -16.75 -18.27 -0.90
C LYS A 301 -16.98 -17.01 -1.74
N PRO A 302 -17.64 -17.14 -2.91
CA PRO A 302 -17.95 -15.96 -3.74
C PRO A 302 -18.70 -14.86 -2.99
N GLU A 303 -19.64 -15.23 -2.11
CA GLU A 303 -20.44 -14.29 -1.34
C GLU A 303 -19.58 -13.42 -0.40
N TRP A 304 -18.51 -13.99 0.17
CA TRP A 304 -17.62 -13.27 1.06
C TRP A 304 -16.98 -12.04 0.37
N TRP A 305 -16.61 -12.18 -0.90
CA TRP A 305 -15.98 -11.09 -1.65
C TRP A 305 -16.93 -9.92 -1.87
N SER A 306 -18.21 -10.18 -2.04
CA SER A 306 -19.21 -9.13 -2.27
C SER A 306 -19.78 -8.53 -0.99
N THR A 307 -19.71 -9.26 0.14
CA THR A 307 -20.42 -8.87 1.36
C THR A 307 -19.55 -8.57 2.56
N GLU A 308 -18.32 -9.08 2.59
CA GLU A 308 -17.45 -8.94 3.76
C GLU A 308 -16.07 -8.36 3.42
N PHE A 309 -15.60 -8.55 2.16
CA PHE A 309 -14.29 -8.04 1.77
C PHE A 309 -14.24 -6.51 1.83
N GLY A 310 -13.15 -5.99 2.40
CA GLY A 310 -12.94 -4.54 2.58
C GLY A 310 -13.64 -3.93 3.80
N ARG A 311 -14.47 -4.72 4.52
CA ARG A 311 -15.09 -4.26 5.77
C ARG A 311 -14.13 -4.43 6.95
N PRO A 312 -14.19 -3.56 7.94
CA PRO A 312 -13.23 -3.56 9.06
C PRO A 312 -13.42 -4.71 10.06
N PHE A 313 -14.43 -5.57 9.90
CA PHE A 313 -14.79 -6.61 10.87
C PHE A 313 -14.03 -7.94 10.72
N SER A 314 -12.99 -8.01 9.89
CA SER A 314 -12.29 -9.27 9.58
C SER A 314 -11.52 -9.86 10.76
N SER A 315 -11.08 -9.03 11.70
CA SER A 315 -10.37 -9.41 12.93
C SER A 315 -11.30 -9.85 14.07
N TRP A 316 -12.59 -9.56 13.96
CA TRP A 316 -13.57 -9.78 15.03
C TRP A 316 -13.85 -11.26 15.29
N PRO A 317 -14.26 -11.63 16.53
CA PRO A 317 -14.79 -12.95 16.80
C PRO A 317 -15.94 -13.29 15.84
N LYS A 318 -15.95 -14.48 15.26
CA LYS A 318 -16.89 -14.90 14.19
C LYS A 318 -18.35 -14.53 14.43
N ARG A 319 -18.82 -14.69 15.68
CA ARG A 319 -20.20 -14.37 16.05
C ARG A 319 -20.48 -12.87 15.96
N LEU A 320 -19.55 -12.06 16.43
CA LEU A 320 -19.67 -10.62 16.45
C LEU A 320 -19.50 -10.05 15.04
N ALA A 321 -18.52 -10.55 14.27
CA ALA A 321 -18.33 -10.21 12.86
C ALA A 321 -19.57 -10.45 12.01
N LYS A 322 -20.28 -11.59 12.25
CA LYS A 322 -21.54 -11.88 11.57
C LYS A 322 -22.60 -10.81 11.84
N VAL A 323 -22.79 -10.44 13.11
CA VAL A 323 -23.76 -9.39 13.48
C VAL A 323 -23.37 -8.05 12.87
N ALA A 324 -22.10 -7.71 12.86
CA ALA A 324 -21.60 -6.46 12.28
C ALA A 324 -21.83 -6.42 10.75
N ASN A 325 -21.52 -7.51 10.04
CA ASN A 325 -21.78 -7.59 8.60
C ASN A 325 -23.26 -7.52 8.24
N GLU A 326 -24.13 -8.18 9.03
CA GLU A 326 -25.59 -8.10 8.86
C GLU A 326 -26.09 -6.65 9.07
N ALA A 327 -25.62 -5.98 10.12
CA ALA A 327 -25.96 -4.59 10.39
C ALA A 327 -25.47 -3.65 9.27
N TYR A 328 -24.25 -3.87 8.78
CA TYR A 328 -23.67 -3.13 7.67
C TYR A 328 -24.51 -3.27 6.39
N ASN A 329 -24.93 -4.49 6.05
CA ASN A 329 -25.80 -4.73 4.89
C ASN A 329 -27.11 -3.97 4.99
N VAL A 330 -27.74 -3.96 6.17
CA VAL A 330 -28.98 -3.22 6.41
C VAL A 330 -28.76 -1.71 6.25
N ALA A 331 -27.68 -1.18 6.83
CA ALA A 331 -27.34 0.24 6.72
C ALA A 331 -27.06 0.64 5.26
N GLN A 332 -26.29 -0.17 4.54
CA GLN A 332 -25.98 0.05 3.12
C GLN A 332 -27.25 0.07 2.25
N ALA A 333 -28.16 -0.89 2.48
CA ALA A 333 -29.44 -0.92 1.79
C ALA A 333 -30.33 0.29 2.11
N SER A 334 -30.36 0.72 3.38
CA SER A 334 -31.10 1.92 3.79
C SER A 334 -30.51 3.19 3.19
N LEU A 335 -29.19 3.33 3.20
CA LEU A 335 -28.48 4.45 2.58
C LEU A 335 -28.72 4.52 1.06
N SER A 336 -28.75 3.37 0.36
CA SER A 336 -29.03 3.35 -1.08
C SER A 336 -30.45 3.80 -1.44
N GLN A 337 -31.37 3.81 -0.48
CA GLN A 337 -32.76 4.26 -0.64
C GLN A 337 -32.99 5.66 -0.04
N ALA A 338 -32.01 6.21 0.66
CA ALA A 338 -32.11 7.52 1.32
C ALA A 338 -32.37 8.63 0.29
N ARG A 339 -33.31 9.54 0.60
CA ARG A 339 -33.67 10.69 -0.24
C ARG A 339 -33.36 12.03 0.44
N SER A 340 -32.91 11.98 1.68
CA SER A 340 -32.59 13.15 2.50
C SER A 340 -31.43 12.83 3.45
N PHE A 341 -30.79 13.89 3.97
CA PHE A 341 -29.80 13.72 5.04
C PHE A 341 -30.42 13.13 6.32
N ALA A 342 -31.70 13.37 6.58
CA ALA A 342 -32.41 12.76 7.70
C ALA A 342 -32.55 11.24 7.54
N ASP A 343 -32.80 10.74 6.31
CA ASP A 343 -32.83 9.31 6.04
C ASP A 343 -31.46 8.67 6.23
N ALA A 344 -30.42 9.36 5.78
CA ALA A 344 -29.03 8.90 5.94
C ALA A 344 -28.61 8.89 7.41
N GLU A 345 -28.92 9.93 8.18
CA GLU A 345 -28.70 9.99 9.62
C GLU A 345 -29.42 8.85 10.34
N ALA A 346 -30.68 8.59 9.99
CA ALA A 346 -31.45 7.50 10.57
C ALA A 346 -30.78 6.12 10.30
N ALA A 347 -30.27 5.90 9.08
CA ALA A 347 -29.59 4.67 8.72
C ALA A 347 -28.28 4.47 9.50
N ILE A 348 -27.45 5.51 9.62
CA ILE A 348 -26.20 5.49 10.39
C ILE A 348 -26.47 5.32 11.88
N THR A 349 -27.46 6.05 12.41
CA THR A 349 -27.91 5.92 13.80
C THR A 349 -28.37 4.49 14.10
N ALA A 350 -29.22 3.91 13.27
CA ALA A 350 -29.72 2.55 13.46
C ALA A 350 -28.56 1.51 13.43
N PHE A 351 -27.59 1.68 12.54
CA PHE A 351 -26.38 0.88 12.53
C PHE A 351 -25.63 0.99 13.87
N THR A 352 -25.35 2.20 14.32
CA THR A 352 -24.57 2.47 15.54
C THR A 352 -25.25 1.94 16.80
N VAL A 353 -26.54 2.20 16.97
CA VAL A 353 -27.33 1.75 18.12
C VAL A 353 -27.36 0.23 18.28
N ARG A 354 -27.23 -0.50 17.17
CA ARG A 354 -27.17 -1.98 17.18
C ARG A 354 -26.06 -2.51 18.07
N PHE A 355 -24.94 -1.77 18.20
CA PHE A 355 -23.77 -2.16 18.97
C PHE A 355 -23.81 -1.73 20.44
N ASN A 356 -24.69 -0.81 20.83
CA ASN A 356 -24.79 -0.30 22.20
C ASN A 356 -25.10 -1.40 23.24
N THR A 357 -25.70 -2.52 22.81
CA THR A 357 -26.09 -3.64 23.69
C THR A 357 -25.21 -4.87 23.53
N LEU A 358 -24.23 -4.82 22.62
CA LEU A 358 -23.36 -5.96 22.35
C LEU A 358 -22.14 -5.96 23.28
N LYS A 359 -21.85 -7.14 23.87
CA LYS A 359 -20.63 -7.33 24.64
C LYS A 359 -19.44 -7.56 23.71
N GLY A 360 -18.27 -7.04 24.10
CA GLY A 360 -17.02 -7.21 23.33
C GLY A 360 -16.77 -6.11 22.31
N ILE A 361 -17.41 -4.96 22.49
CA ILE A 361 -17.07 -3.72 21.74
C ILE A 361 -16.07 -2.94 22.59
N GLU A 362 -14.78 -3.20 22.33
CA GLU A 362 -13.64 -2.57 23.00
C GLU A 362 -13.04 -1.48 22.10
N THR A 363 -11.86 -0.99 22.43
CA THR A 363 -11.25 0.15 21.69
C THR A 363 -11.07 -0.16 20.20
N THR A 364 -10.55 -1.35 19.86
CA THR A 364 -10.34 -1.76 18.46
C THR A 364 -11.66 -1.87 17.69
N GLU A 365 -12.67 -2.50 18.30
CA GLU A 365 -13.99 -2.62 17.66
C GLU A 365 -14.68 -1.26 17.47
N ARG A 366 -14.44 -0.30 18.36
CA ARG A 366 -14.95 1.08 18.21
C ARG A 366 -14.30 1.81 17.04
N GLU A 367 -12.99 1.65 16.87
CA GLU A 367 -12.25 2.21 15.73
C GLU A 367 -12.76 1.59 14.42
N ASP A 368 -12.93 0.27 14.39
CA ASP A 368 -13.48 -0.46 13.24
C ASP A 368 -14.92 -0.04 12.90
N LEU A 369 -15.76 0.26 13.92
CA LEU A 369 -17.09 0.82 13.68
C LEU A 369 -17.04 2.23 13.10
N GLY A 370 -16.10 3.07 13.55
CA GLY A 370 -15.85 4.38 12.95
C GLY A 370 -15.45 4.29 11.48
N GLU A 371 -14.55 3.36 11.16
CA GLU A 371 -14.15 3.07 9.78
C GLU A 371 -15.36 2.56 8.94
N ALA A 372 -16.21 1.70 9.50
CA ALA A 372 -17.42 1.23 8.83
C ALA A 372 -18.39 2.37 8.50
N ILE A 373 -18.56 3.32 9.41
CA ILE A 373 -19.38 4.51 9.19
C ILE A 373 -18.81 5.38 8.07
N TRP A 374 -17.49 5.59 8.07
CA TRP A 374 -16.83 6.32 7.00
C TRP A 374 -17.05 5.62 5.64
N GLN A 375 -16.87 4.30 5.55
CA GLN A 375 -17.13 3.54 4.33
C GLN A 375 -18.59 3.65 3.86
N LEU A 376 -19.54 3.55 4.79
CA LEU A 376 -20.96 3.71 4.50
C LEU A 376 -21.28 5.12 3.98
N SER A 377 -20.63 6.16 4.48
CA SER A 377 -20.82 7.54 4.04
C SER A 377 -20.30 7.82 2.63
N GLN A 378 -19.34 7.00 2.15
CA GLN A 378 -18.72 7.13 0.81
C GLN A 378 -19.53 6.42 -0.30
N SER A 379 -20.69 5.80 0.00
CA SER A 379 -21.45 5.10 -1.03
C SER A 379 -22.07 6.06 -2.05
N ASP A 380 -21.85 5.80 -3.33
CA ASP A 380 -22.13 6.67 -4.50
C ASP A 380 -23.62 7.02 -4.74
N HIS A 381 -24.53 6.62 -3.85
CA HIS A 381 -25.97 6.68 -4.10
C HIS A 381 -26.74 7.73 -3.31
N LEU A 382 -26.03 8.59 -2.58
CA LEU A 382 -26.67 9.50 -1.66
C LEU A 382 -26.94 10.89 -2.27
N ILE A 383 -28.19 11.13 -2.61
CA ILE A 383 -28.88 12.45 -2.62
C ILE A 383 -28.23 13.55 -3.49
N GLY A 384 -27.32 13.23 -4.41
CA GLY A 384 -26.66 14.26 -5.21
C GLY A 384 -25.73 15.23 -4.44
N GLN A 385 -25.61 15.04 -3.13
CA GLN A 385 -24.63 15.72 -2.26
C GLN A 385 -23.93 14.68 -1.38
N PRO A 386 -22.59 14.68 -1.28
CA PRO A 386 -21.86 13.71 -0.47
C PRO A 386 -22.11 13.95 1.02
N ILE A 387 -22.26 12.88 1.79
CA ILE A 387 -22.17 12.94 3.25
C ILE A 387 -20.70 13.21 3.58
N THR A 388 -20.43 14.29 4.32
CA THR A 388 -19.06 14.58 4.75
C THR A 388 -18.66 13.66 5.91
N GLU A 389 -17.36 13.41 6.04
CA GLU A 389 -16.80 12.64 7.17
C GLU A 389 -17.27 13.23 8.52
N GLU A 390 -17.25 14.56 8.65
CA GLU A 390 -17.67 15.25 9.86
C GLU A 390 -19.16 15.03 10.19
N MET A 391 -20.03 14.99 9.18
CA MET A 391 -21.46 14.68 9.38
C MET A 391 -21.64 13.25 9.86
N ALA A 392 -21.01 12.29 9.17
CA ALA A 392 -21.08 10.87 9.51
C ALA A 392 -20.54 10.59 10.92
N GLN A 393 -19.40 11.19 11.27
CA GLN A 393 -18.81 11.08 12.59
C GLN A 393 -19.71 11.69 13.68
N ARG A 394 -20.30 12.83 13.44
CA ARG A 394 -21.24 13.48 14.38
C ARG A 394 -22.45 12.59 14.67
N TRP A 395 -23.06 11.98 13.65
CA TRP A 395 -24.19 11.08 13.81
C TRP A 395 -23.80 9.80 14.58
N PHE A 396 -22.62 9.27 14.30
CA PHE A 396 -22.04 8.15 15.02
C PHE A 396 -21.84 8.47 16.50
N ASP A 397 -21.17 9.58 16.80
CA ASP A 397 -20.88 10.02 18.17
C ASP A 397 -22.16 10.32 18.98
N ALA A 398 -23.18 10.86 18.35
CA ALA A 398 -24.47 11.13 18.99
C ALA A 398 -25.25 9.85 19.32
N ALA A 399 -25.05 8.77 18.56
CA ALA A 399 -25.81 7.53 18.69
C ALA A 399 -25.13 6.46 19.55
N ARG A 400 -23.82 6.50 19.72
CA ARG A 400 -23.07 5.50 20.49
C ARG A 400 -23.09 5.77 22.00
N ASN A 401 -23.10 4.69 22.79
CA ASN A 401 -23.02 4.73 24.25
C ASN A 401 -22.05 3.67 24.84
N TYR A 402 -21.06 3.25 24.07
CA TYR A 402 -19.99 2.30 24.42
C TYR A 402 -18.61 2.92 24.37
#